data_6f53a26597c592a907f3b86c10d102c2
#
_entry.id   6f53a26597c592a907f3b86c10d102c2
#
_cell.length_a   1.000
_cell.length_b   1.000
_cell.length_c   1.000
_cell.angle_alpha   90.00
_cell.angle_beta   90.00
_cell.angle_gamma   90.00
#
_symmetry.space_group_name_H-M   'P 1'
#
loop_
_entity.id
_entity.type
_entity.pdbx_description
1 polymer ?
#
loop_
_entity_poly.entity_id
_entity_poly.type
_entity_poly.pdbx_seq_one_letter_code
_entity_poly.pdbx_strand_id
1 'polypeptide(L)'
;MSVEQAKPDVAVVGGGPIGLASAWRAAQRGARVCVLDAGSPGAWHVAAGMLAPVAEAHFGEDALLDLSLRAVAGFPAFCAELEAASGRDPGLRQSGTLVVARDRDEAEALERLLAFRRRLGLGVERLLPSGARRAEPALAPTVRLALDIAGDHSVDPRRLVAALGEAVRVAGGVVRPGTHVSALVVEGERVTGLRLADGGTLAAGAVLVAAGAHSALLGGLPSGTAVPVRPVAGQVLRLRDPQGAGLVTRTIRTSDAYIVPRADGRYVLGATMEERGFDAVPTAGGVFELLRDVSEVLPGVLELELEELLAGLRPATPDNVPALGAGALENLFWATGHHRNGILLSALTGELVAAALCGEALPEWAEPADARRFAGVPA
;
A
#
# COMPACT_ATOMS: atom_id res chain seq x y z
N MET A 1 14.30 12.64 36.13
CA MET A 1 14.39 11.17 36.26
C MET A 1 13.97 10.60 34.91
N SER A 2 14.93 10.14 34.09
CA SER A 2 14.64 9.39 32.86
C SER A 2 14.03 8.06 33.28
N VAL A 3 12.77 7.86 32.99
CA VAL A 3 12.14 6.54 33.03
C VAL A 3 12.91 5.71 32.00
N GLU A 4 13.76 4.80 32.50
CA GLU A 4 14.45 3.81 31.69
C GLU A 4 13.34 3.03 30.96
N GLN A 5 13.08 3.37 29.69
CA GLN A 5 12.02 2.72 28.93
C GLN A 5 12.41 1.26 28.77
N ALA A 6 11.61 0.37 29.35
CA ALA A 6 11.83 -1.06 29.26
C ALA A 6 12.04 -1.47 27.79
N LYS A 7 13.06 -2.30 27.54
CA LYS A 7 13.38 -2.87 26.22
C LYS A 7 12.11 -3.40 25.56
N PRO A 8 11.69 -2.92 24.38
CA PRO A 8 10.54 -3.47 23.68
C PRO A 8 10.81 -4.90 23.23
N ASP A 9 9.77 -5.72 23.17
CA ASP A 9 9.87 -7.05 22.61
C ASP A 9 10.08 -6.95 21.09
N VAL A 10 9.40 -5.98 20.44
CA VAL A 10 9.53 -5.70 19.02
C VAL A 10 9.73 -4.20 18.78
N ALA A 11 10.81 -3.83 18.10
CA ALA A 11 11.02 -2.50 17.53
C ALA A 11 10.66 -2.53 16.02
N VAL A 12 9.76 -1.65 15.60
CA VAL A 12 9.30 -1.55 14.21
C VAL A 12 9.88 -0.30 13.56
N VAL A 13 10.60 -0.47 12.47
CA VAL A 13 11.18 0.63 11.68
C VAL A 13 10.23 0.99 10.55
N GLY A 14 9.54 2.14 10.67
CA GLY A 14 8.57 2.67 9.73
C GLY A 14 7.14 2.66 10.25
N GLY A 15 6.53 3.85 10.33
CA GLY A 15 5.16 4.13 10.76
C GLY A 15 4.15 4.22 9.61
N GLY A 16 4.41 3.55 8.50
CA GLY A 16 3.43 3.37 7.42
C GLY A 16 2.38 2.30 7.76
N PRO A 17 1.41 2.07 6.85
CA PRO A 17 0.30 1.13 7.10
C PRO A 17 0.78 -0.29 7.40
N ILE A 18 1.88 -0.72 6.78
CA ILE A 18 2.48 -2.05 6.97
C ILE A 18 3.07 -2.17 8.37
N GLY A 19 3.92 -1.23 8.78
CA GLY A 19 4.56 -1.26 10.11
C GLY A 19 3.54 -1.10 11.24
N LEU A 20 2.58 -0.19 11.08
CA LEU A 20 1.54 0.03 12.09
C LEU A 20 0.56 -1.14 12.21
N ALA A 21 0.13 -1.76 11.10
CA ALA A 21 -0.72 -2.94 11.15
C ALA A 21 -0.01 -4.11 11.83
N SER A 22 1.26 -4.35 11.49
CA SER A 22 2.09 -5.39 12.13
C SER A 22 2.28 -5.12 13.62
N ALA A 23 2.56 -3.86 14.00
CA ALA A 23 2.71 -3.46 15.40
C ALA A 23 1.40 -3.64 16.18
N TRP A 24 0.26 -3.24 15.61
CA TRP A 24 -1.04 -3.41 16.25
C TRP A 24 -1.37 -4.89 16.48
N ARG A 25 -1.21 -5.74 15.47
CA ARG A 25 -1.43 -7.18 15.61
C ARG A 25 -0.48 -7.85 16.59
N ALA A 26 0.79 -7.43 16.64
CA ALA A 26 1.75 -7.92 17.63
C ALA A 26 1.37 -7.46 19.05
N ALA A 27 0.93 -6.21 19.22
CA ALA A 27 0.46 -5.71 20.52
C ALA A 27 -0.79 -6.46 21.02
N GLN A 28 -1.75 -6.76 20.12
CA GLN A 28 -2.92 -7.60 20.45
C GLN A 28 -2.53 -9.01 20.94
N ARG A 29 -1.39 -9.53 20.47
CA ARG A 29 -0.81 -10.81 20.91
C ARG A 29 0.05 -10.68 22.19
N GLY A 30 0.07 -9.51 22.81
CA GLY A 30 0.75 -9.24 24.08
C GLY A 30 2.19 -8.77 23.97
N ALA A 31 2.73 -8.52 22.77
CA ALA A 31 4.07 -7.99 22.60
C ALA A 31 4.14 -6.50 22.98
N ARG A 32 5.19 -6.10 23.67
CA ARG A 32 5.53 -4.68 23.89
C ARG A 32 6.17 -4.13 22.62
N VAL A 33 5.44 -3.30 21.89
CA VAL A 33 5.88 -2.77 20.59
C VAL A 33 6.33 -1.31 20.68
N CYS A 34 7.38 -0.95 19.93
CA CYS A 34 7.82 0.42 19.73
C CYS A 34 8.00 0.67 18.24
N VAL A 35 7.17 1.56 17.66
CA VAL A 35 7.26 1.97 16.25
C VAL A 35 8.09 3.24 16.18
N LEU A 36 9.15 3.23 15.35
CA LEU A 36 10.00 4.38 15.07
C LEU A 36 9.74 4.83 13.63
N ASP A 37 9.35 6.09 13.47
CA ASP A 37 9.05 6.67 12.16
C ASP A 37 9.84 7.96 11.96
N ALA A 38 10.49 8.09 10.82
CA ALA A 38 11.32 9.26 10.50
C ALA A 38 10.53 10.57 10.37
N GLY A 39 9.19 10.49 10.27
CA GLY A 39 8.31 11.65 10.09
C GLY A 39 8.20 12.13 8.65
N SER A 40 8.92 11.54 7.72
CA SER A 40 8.79 11.85 6.30
C SER A 40 7.59 11.09 5.70
N PRO A 41 6.76 11.74 4.87
CA PRO A 41 5.64 11.09 4.22
C PRO A 41 6.10 9.90 3.36
N GLY A 42 5.64 8.68 3.67
CA GLY A 42 5.90 7.48 2.87
C GLY A 42 4.93 7.36 1.67
N ALA A 43 5.08 6.30 0.88
CA ALA A 43 4.23 6.03 -0.28
C ALA A 43 2.72 6.06 0.04
N TRP A 44 2.34 5.69 1.25
CA TRP A 44 0.94 5.69 1.71
C TRP A 44 0.29 7.07 1.69
N HIS A 45 1.08 8.13 1.93
CA HIS A 45 0.59 9.52 1.95
C HIS A 45 0.11 9.98 0.57
N VAL A 46 0.71 9.42 -0.47
CA VAL A 46 0.45 9.70 -1.89
C VAL A 46 -0.59 8.73 -2.48
N ALA A 47 -0.64 7.50 -1.95
CA ALA A 47 -1.47 6.43 -2.49
C ALA A 47 -2.96 6.78 -2.61
N ALA A 48 -3.58 6.30 -3.68
CA ALA A 48 -5.02 6.44 -3.89
C ALA A 48 -5.85 5.47 -3.03
N GLY A 49 -5.23 4.40 -2.52
CA GLY A 49 -5.90 3.46 -1.63
C GLY A 49 -6.85 2.50 -2.32
N MET A 50 -6.62 2.16 -3.57
CA MET A 50 -7.40 1.12 -4.25
C MET A 50 -7.22 -0.23 -3.56
N LEU A 51 -8.32 -0.94 -3.38
CA LEU A 51 -8.42 -2.31 -2.92
C LEU A 51 -8.99 -3.12 -4.09
N ALA A 52 -8.19 -3.25 -5.15
CA ALA A 52 -8.67 -3.59 -6.48
C ALA A 52 -7.90 -4.78 -7.11
N PRO A 53 -7.87 -5.96 -6.44
CA PRO A 53 -7.10 -7.10 -6.93
C PRO A 53 -7.58 -7.60 -8.28
N VAL A 54 -8.87 -7.44 -8.60
CA VAL A 54 -9.44 -7.93 -9.85
C VAL A 54 -9.14 -6.97 -11.00
N ALA A 55 -9.26 -5.66 -10.80
CA ALA A 55 -8.89 -4.67 -11.81
C ALA A 55 -7.38 -4.66 -12.10
N GLU A 56 -6.57 -5.02 -11.11
CA GLU A 56 -5.10 -5.06 -11.20
C GLU A 56 -4.53 -6.46 -11.49
N ALA A 57 -5.38 -7.46 -11.73
CA ALA A 57 -4.93 -8.80 -12.10
C ALA A 57 -4.26 -8.78 -13.49
N HIS A 58 -2.99 -9.19 -13.53
CA HIS A 58 -2.17 -9.28 -14.74
C HIS A 58 -1.65 -10.71 -14.95
N PHE A 59 -1.30 -11.01 -16.21
CA PHE A 59 -0.70 -12.28 -16.56
C PHE A 59 0.66 -12.46 -15.85
N GLY A 60 0.87 -13.64 -15.25
CA GLY A 60 2.14 -14.00 -14.62
C GLY A 60 2.33 -13.47 -13.18
N GLU A 61 1.34 -12.81 -12.58
CA GLU A 61 1.36 -12.35 -11.19
C GLU A 61 0.49 -13.22 -10.26
N ASP A 62 0.44 -14.54 -10.48
CA ASP A 62 -0.51 -15.44 -9.80
C ASP A 62 -0.35 -15.45 -8.27
N ALA A 63 0.90 -15.49 -7.77
CA ALA A 63 1.17 -15.43 -6.33
C ALA A 63 0.71 -14.11 -5.69
N LEU A 64 0.94 -12.99 -6.36
CA LEU A 64 0.50 -11.68 -5.91
C LEU A 64 -1.02 -11.56 -5.95
N LEU A 65 -1.66 -12.14 -6.97
CA LEU A 65 -3.12 -12.17 -7.09
C LEU A 65 -3.76 -12.96 -5.95
N ASP A 66 -3.25 -14.16 -5.60
CA ASP A 66 -3.79 -14.95 -4.48
C ASP A 66 -3.69 -14.19 -3.15
N LEU A 67 -2.54 -13.59 -2.84
CA LEU A 67 -2.36 -12.73 -1.67
C LEU A 67 -3.36 -11.57 -1.67
N SER A 68 -3.56 -10.93 -2.82
CA SER A 68 -4.41 -9.75 -2.97
C SER A 68 -5.89 -10.08 -2.81
N LEU A 69 -6.34 -11.23 -3.32
CA LEU A 69 -7.72 -11.71 -3.17
C LEU A 69 -8.03 -12.06 -1.70
N ARG A 70 -7.09 -12.71 -1.00
CA ARG A 70 -7.21 -12.98 0.45
C ARG A 70 -7.26 -11.68 1.25
N ALA A 71 -6.42 -10.72 0.91
CA ALA A 71 -6.37 -9.43 1.58
C ALA A 71 -7.69 -8.66 1.43
N VAL A 72 -8.23 -8.54 0.20
CA VAL A 72 -9.49 -7.78 -0.01
C VAL A 72 -10.67 -8.43 0.68
N ALA A 73 -10.73 -9.76 0.73
CA ALA A 73 -11.81 -10.48 1.40
C ALA A 73 -11.89 -10.17 2.90
N GLY A 74 -10.75 -10.03 3.58
CA GLY A 74 -10.69 -9.70 5.00
C GLY A 74 -10.73 -8.20 5.31
N PHE A 75 -10.54 -7.33 4.31
CA PHE A 75 -10.34 -5.90 4.54
C PHE A 75 -11.53 -5.18 5.20
N PRO A 76 -12.81 -5.47 4.85
CA PRO A 76 -13.94 -4.84 5.53
C PRO A 76 -14.01 -5.18 7.03
N ALA A 77 -13.79 -6.45 7.39
CA ALA A 77 -13.76 -6.87 8.80
C ALA A 77 -12.60 -6.21 9.56
N PHE A 78 -11.42 -6.12 8.93
CA PHE A 78 -10.28 -5.41 9.48
C PHE A 78 -10.58 -3.92 9.72
N CYS A 79 -11.24 -3.23 8.79
CA CYS A 79 -11.63 -1.83 8.98
C CYS A 79 -12.63 -1.66 10.13
N ALA A 80 -13.61 -2.55 10.26
CA ALA A 80 -14.58 -2.49 11.35
C ALA A 80 -13.91 -2.72 12.73
N GLU A 81 -13.00 -3.70 12.83
CA GLU A 81 -12.22 -3.94 14.04
C GLU A 81 -11.31 -2.74 14.38
N LEU A 82 -10.65 -2.18 13.36
CA LEU A 82 -9.78 -1.02 13.53
C LEU A 82 -10.55 0.22 14.00
N GLU A 83 -11.74 0.46 13.45
CA GLU A 83 -12.61 1.56 13.89
C GLU A 83 -13.04 1.37 15.33
N ALA A 84 -13.45 0.17 15.71
CA ALA A 84 -13.83 -0.16 17.09
C ALA A 84 -12.67 0.02 18.08
N ALA A 85 -11.44 -0.38 17.68
CA ALA A 85 -10.26 -0.28 18.52
C ALA A 85 -9.70 1.14 18.64
N SER A 86 -9.77 1.94 17.58
CA SER A 86 -9.17 3.28 17.52
C SER A 86 -10.14 4.43 17.76
N GLY A 87 -11.45 4.18 17.62
CA GLY A 87 -12.48 5.24 17.58
C GLY A 87 -12.40 6.11 16.32
N ARG A 88 -11.70 5.69 15.28
CA ARG A 88 -11.46 6.44 14.03
C ARG A 88 -11.91 5.66 12.82
N ASP A 89 -12.77 6.25 11.99
CA ASP A 89 -13.16 5.67 10.71
C ASP A 89 -11.97 5.62 9.74
N PRO A 90 -11.53 4.43 9.27
CA PRO A 90 -10.42 4.28 8.32
C PRO A 90 -10.76 4.74 6.89
N GLY A 91 -12.02 5.06 6.60
CA GLY A 91 -12.45 5.59 5.31
C GLY A 91 -12.62 4.53 4.22
N LEU A 92 -13.10 3.32 4.57
CA LEU A 92 -13.44 2.27 3.60
C LEU A 92 -14.64 2.68 2.75
N ARG A 93 -14.54 2.47 1.43
CA ARG A 93 -15.61 2.68 0.46
C ARG A 93 -15.79 1.44 -0.40
N GLN A 94 -16.98 0.82 -0.30
CA GLN A 94 -17.33 -0.37 -1.05
C GLN A 94 -18.16 0.01 -2.29
N SER A 95 -17.58 0.80 -3.18
CA SER A 95 -18.29 1.38 -4.34
C SER A 95 -18.02 0.65 -5.67
N GLY A 96 -17.11 -0.30 -5.70
CA GLY A 96 -16.71 -0.96 -6.93
C GLY A 96 -15.74 -0.13 -7.79
N THR A 97 -15.28 -0.74 -8.88
CA THR A 97 -14.39 -0.13 -9.87
C THR A 97 -14.96 -0.33 -11.27
N LEU A 98 -14.94 0.72 -12.11
CA LEU A 98 -15.15 0.61 -13.53
C LEU A 98 -13.82 0.75 -14.27
N VAL A 99 -13.43 -0.27 -15.02
CA VAL A 99 -12.30 -0.19 -15.96
C VAL A 99 -12.86 0.14 -17.32
N VAL A 100 -12.44 1.27 -17.92
CA VAL A 100 -13.03 1.82 -19.14
C VAL A 100 -12.01 1.87 -20.28
N ALA A 101 -12.46 1.62 -21.50
CA ALA A 101 -11.68 1.72 -22.73
C ALA A 101 -12.09 2.98 -23.50
N ARG A 102 -11.11 3.77 -23.95
CA ARG A 102 -11.28 5.04 -24.70
C ARG A 102 -11.52 4.79 -26.18
N ASP A 103 -10.80 3.83 -26.73
CA ASP A 103 -10.80 3.54 -28.16
C ASP A 103 -10.96 2.03 -28.44
N ARG A 104 -10.79 1.65 -29.72
CA ARG A 104 -10.94 0.26 -30.17
C ARG A 104 -9.83 -0.64 -29.64
N ASP A 105 -8.59 -0.17 -29.65
CA ASP A 105 -7.43 -0.98 -29.28
C ASP A 105 -7.46 -1.30 -27.78
N GLU A 106 -7.81 -0.32 -26.97
CA GLU A 106 -8.07 -0.51 -25.55
C GLU A 106 -9.26 -1.44 -25.28
N ALA A 107 -10.34 -1.32 -26.06
CA ALA A 107 -11.48 -2.21 -25.92
C ALA A 107 -11.10 -3.66 -26.22
N GLU A 108 -10.30 -3.91 -27.28
CA GLU A 108 -9.78 -5.24 -27.60
C GLU A 108 -8.82 -5.77 -26.49
N ALA A 109 -7.98 -4.92 -25.92
CA ALA A 109 -7.13 -5.28 -24.77
C ALA A 109 -7.98 -5.63 -23.54
N LEU A 110 -9.02 -4.85 -23.29
CA LEU A 110 -9.91 -5.07 -22.14
C LEU A 110 -10.74 -6.35 -22.28
N GLU A 111 -11.14 -6.74 -23.52
CA GLU A 111 -11.78 -8.05 -23.78
C GLU A 111 -10.83 -9.21 -23.49
N ARG A 112 -9.53 -9.08 -23.81
CA ARG A 112 -8.52 -10.11 -23.45
C ARG A 112 -8.37 -10.24 -21.93
N LEU A 113 -8.34 -9.12 -21.19
CA LEU A 113 -8.31 -9.11 -19.74
C LEU A 113 -9.59 -9.68 -19.12
N LEU A 114 -10.75 -9.40 -19.70
CA LEU A 114 -12.02 -9.99 -19.27
C LEU A 114 -11.98 -11.52 -19.40
N ALA A 115 -11.54 -12.03 -20.56
CA ALA A 115 -11.43 -13.47 -20.78
C ALA A 115 -10.45 -14.12 -19.79
N PHE A 116 -9.34 -13.46 -19.50
CA PHE A 116 -8.35 -13.89 -18.50
C PHE A 116 -8.95 -13.95 -17.09
N ARG A 117 -9.56 -12.85 -16.63
CA ARG A 117 -10.16 -12.75 -15.30
C ARG A 117 -11.29 -13.76 -15.11
N ARG A 118 -12.12 -13.99 -16.13
CA ARG A 118 -13.18 -15.02 -16.10
C ARG A 118 -12.64 -16.45 -16.00
N ARG A 119 -11.52 -16.77 -16.66
CA ARG A 119 -10.86 -18.06 -16.50
C ARG A 119 -10.35 -18.30 -15.07
N LEU A 120 -9.98 -17.24 -14.37
CA LEU A 120 -9.60 -17.29 -12.95
C LEU A 120 -10.81 -17.28 -12.00
N GLY A 121 -12.05 -17.28 -12.52
CA GLY A 121 -13.25 -17.23 -11.69
C GLY A 121 -13.52 -15.87 -11.02
N LEU A 122 -12.87 -14.81 -11.47
CA LEU A 122 -13.02 -13.48 -10.90
C LEU A 122 -14.33 -12.82 -11.34
N GLY A 123 -15.01 -12.14 -10.41
CA GLY A 123 -16.28 -11.45 -10.65
C GLY A 123 -16.10 -10.17 -11.46
N VAL A 124 -16.34 -10.27 -12.78
CA VAL A 124 -16.25 -9.14 -13.71
C VAL A 124 -17.44 -9.14 -14.64
N GLU A 125 -18.16 -8.03 -14.70
CA GLU A 125 -19.26 -7.81 -15.63
C GLU A 125 -18.85 -6.90 -16.77
N ARG A 126 -19.23 -7.29 -18.00
CA ARG A 126 -19.00 -6.50 -19.21
C ARG A 126 -20.16 -5.54 -19.42
N LEU A 127 -19.87 -4.26 -19.47
CA LEU A 127 -20.87 -3.22 -19.74
C LEU A 127 -20.69 -2.62 -21.16
N LEU A 128 -21.81 -2.46 -21.85
CA LEU A 128 -21.88 -1.62 -23.06
C LEU A 128 -21.70 -0.14 -22.67
N PRO A 129 -21.31 0.74 -23.61
CA PRO A 129 -21.12 2.17 -23.34
C PRO A 129 -22.32 2.84 -22.65
N SER A 130 -23.54 2.46 -23.05
CA SER A 130 -24.77 2.98 -22.41
C SER A 130 -24.95 2.51 -20.98
N GLY A 131 -24.54 1.28 -20.66
CA GLY A 131 -24.54 0.72 -19.31
C GLY A 131 -23.52 1.43 -18.43
N ALA A 132 -22.30 1.64 -18.94
CA ALA A 132 -21.26 2.37 -18.22
C ALA A 132 -21.71 3.80 -17.85
N ARG A 133 -22.30 4.54 -18.83
CA ARG A 133 -22.82 5.90 -18.57
C ARG A 133 -24.06 5.93 -17.67
N ARG A 134 -24.83 4.84 -17.60
CA ARG A 134 -25.92 4.74 -16.61
C ARG A 134 -25.35 4.56 -15.20
N ALA A 135 -24.28 3.80 -15.08
CA ALA A 135 -23.60 3.59 -13.79
C ALA A 135 -22.84 4.86 -13.33
N GLU A 136 -22.19 5.55 -14.27
CA GLU A 136 -21.45 6.80 -14.04
C GLU A 136 -21.76 7.81 -15.14
N PRO A 137 -22.75 8.71 -14.92
CA PRO A 137 -23.26 9.63 -15.95
C PRO A 137 -22.23 10.63 -16.49
N ALA A 138 -21.19 10.94 -15.73
CA ALA A 138 -20.14 11.86 -16.13
C ALA A 138 -19.14 11.27 -17.14
N LEU A 139 -19.22 9.96 -17.44
CA LEU A 139 -18.37 9.33 -18.44
C LEU A 139 -18.63 9.89 -19.84
N ALA A 140 -17.56 10.18 -20.57
CA ALA A 140 -17.59 10.69 -21.92
C ALA A 140 -18.35 9.74 -22.88
N PRO A 141 -19.06 10.27 -23.90
CA PRO A 141 -19.71 9.47 -24.92
C PRO A 141 -18.74 8.61 -25.76
N THR A 142 -17.47 8.94 -25.74
CA THR A 142 -16.38 8.25 -26.45
C THR A 142 -16.01 6.91 -25.85
N VAL A 143 -16.35 6.63 -24.58
CA VAL A 143 -16.10 5.32 -23.94
C VAL A 143 -16.67 4.18 -24.78
N ARG A 144 -15.84 3.20 -25.13
CA ARG A 144 -16.18 2.08 -26.04
C ARG A 144 -16.63 0.82 -25.31
N LEU A 145 -16.06 0.57 -24.13
CA LEU A 145 -16.31 -0.60 -23.32
C LEU A 145 -16.03 -0.27 -21.87
N ALA A 146 -16.72 -0.94 -20.95
CA ALA A 146 -16.34 -0.94 -19.55
C ALA A 146 -16.44 -2.34 -18.94
N LEU A 147 -15.63 -2.59 -17.92
CA LEU A 147 -15.76 -3.73 -17.03
C LEU A 147 -16.17 -3.23 -15.64
N ASP A 148 -17.28 -3.74 -15.12
CA ASP A 148 -17.76 -3.49 -13.76
C ASP A 148 -17.21 -4.57 -12.83
N ILE A 149 -16.53 -4.13 -11.79
CA ILE A 149 -15.90 -4.98 -10.79
C ILE A 149 -16.40 -4.54 -9.41
N ALA A 150 -17.52 -5.12 -9.01
CA ALA A 150 -18.22 -4.74 -7.77
C ALA A 150 -17.41 -5.07 -6.50
N GLY A 151 -16.53 -6.09 -6.56
CA GLY A 151 -15.70 -6.52 -5.43
C GLY A 151 -14.42 -5.71 -5.21
N ASP A 152 -14.07 -4.81 -6.13
CA ASP A 152 -12.93 -3.92 -5.98
C ASP A 152 -13.38 -2.64 -5.25
N HIS A 153 -12.66 -2.27 -4.21
CA HIS A 153 -13.04 -1.20 -3.29
C HIS A 153 -11.95 -0.12 -3.18
N SER A 154 -12.10 0.81 -2.26
CA SER A 154 -11.05 1.76 -1.89
C SER A 154 -11.11 2.10 -0.40
N VAL A 155 -9.98 2.56 0.15
CA VAL A 155 -9.87 3.10 1.50
C VAL A 155 -9.10 4.41 1.45
N ASP A 156 -9.31 5.31 2.41
CA ASP A 156 -8.45 6.49 2.53
C ASP A 156 -7.16 6.14 3.27
N PRO A 157 -5.98 6.12 2.59
CA PRO A 157 -4.73 5.71 3.24
C PRO A 157 -4.32 6.60 4.40
N ARG A 158 -4.64 7.91 4.36
CA ARG A 158 -4.31 8.85 5.44
C ARG A 158 -5.16 8.60 6.67
N ARG A 159 -6.45 8.31 6.48
CA ARG A 159 -7.36 7.93 7.58
C ARG A 159 -7.00 6.57 8.15
N LEU A 160 -6.69 5.60 7.28
CA LEU A 160 -6.25 4.26 7.68
C LEU A 160 -5.00 4.32 8.57
N VAL A 161 -3.96 5.07 8.18
CA VAL A 161 -2.72 5.22 8.94
C VAL A 161 -2.97 5.94 10.28
N ALA A 162 -3.83 6.96 10.30
CA ALA A 162 -4.21 7.65 11.54
C ALA A 162 -4.95 6.71 12.51
N ALA A 163 -5.87 5.87 12.00
CA ALA A 163 -6.56 4.87 12.80
C ALA A 163 -5.62 3.80 13.34
N LEU A 164 -4.71 3.27 12.48
CA LEU A 164 -3.70 2.30 12.90
C LEU A 164 -2.77 2.83 13.97
N GLY A 165 -2.28 4.07 13.81
CA GLY A 165 -1.42 4.70 14.81
C GLY A 165 -2.12 4.84 16.18
N GLU A 166 -3.42 5.15 16.19
CA GLU A 166 -4.21 5.20 17.41
C GLU A 166 -4.44 3.81 18.00
N ALA A 167 -4.79 2.82 17.16
CA ALA A 167 -5.00 1.45 17.60
C ALA A 167 -3.74 0.84 18.26
N VAL A 168 -2.55 1.15 17.72
CA VAL A 168 -1.27 0.76 18.37
C VAL A 168 -1.16 1.35 19.76
N ARG A 169 -1.50 2.65 19.94
CA ARG A 169 -1.43 3.31 21.26
C ARG A 169 -2.45 2.76 22.26
N VAL A 170 -3.67 2.53 21.80
CA VAL A 170 -4.73 1.94 22.63
C VAL A 170 -4.36 0.53 23.07
N ALA A 171 -3.67 -0.23 22.23
CA ALA A 171 -3.14 -1.55 22.58
C ALA A 171 -1.87 -1.51 23.45
N GLY A 172 -1.45 -0.33 23.94
CA GLY A 172 -0.28 -0.16 24.83
C GLY A 172 1.05 -0.04 24.09
N GLY A 173 1.06 0.02 22.76
CA GLY A 173 2.27 0.23 21.97
C GLY A 173 2.71 1.70 21.97
N VAL A 174 4.00 1.91 21.74
CA VAL A 174 4.61 3.24 21.66
C VAL A 174 4.88 3.59 20.21
N VAL A 175 4.43 4.77 19.75
CA VAL A 175 4.77 5.32 18.43
C VAL A 175 5.64 6.57 18.62
N ARG A 176 6.83 6.57 18.03
CA ARG A 176 7.81 7.66 18.08
C ARG A 176 7.96 8.32 16.71
N PRO A 177 7.15 9.34 16.40
CA PRO A 177 7.31 10.12 15.17
C PRO A 177 8.61 10.95 15.25
N GLY A 178 9.19 11.26 14.09
CA GLY A 178 10.43 12.04 13.98
C GLY A 178 11.68 11.27 14.47
N THR A 179 11.59 9.96 14.67
CA THR A 179 12.71 9.14 15.11
C THR A 179 13.32 8.37 13.93
N HIS A 180 14.44 8.86 13.44
CA HIS A 180 15.12 8.27 12.27
C HIS A 180 16.08 7.16 12.71
N VAL A 181 15.88 5.95 12.18
CA VAL A 181 16.77 4.81 12.36
C VAL A 181 17.81 4.80 11.25
N SER A 182 19.10 4.80 11.61
CA SER A 182 20.21 4.81 10.65
C SER A 182 20.76 3.41 10.37
N ALA A 183 20.73 2.51 11.35
CA ALA A 183 21.29 1.17 11.20
C ALA A 183 20.67 0.17 12.17
N LEU A 184 20.80 -1.11 11.84
CA LEU A 184 20.60 -2.22 12.76
C LEU A 184 21.87 -2.42 13.62
N VAL A 185 21.70 -2.83 14.86
CA VAL A 185 22.81 -3.30 15.71
C VAL A 185 22.85 -4.81 15.60
N VAL A 186 23.93 -5.33 15.03
CA VAL A 186 24.13 -6.77 14.78
C VAL A 186 25.30 -7.27 15.60
N GLU A 187 25.10 -8.34 16.34
CA GLU A 187 26.11 -9.04 17.13
C GLU A 187 26.16 -10.52 16.70
N GLY A 188 27.24 -10.89 16.00
CA GLY A 188 27.31 -12.18 15.32
C GLY A 188 26.23 -12.31 14.23
N GLU A 189 25.35 -13.30 14.35
CA GLU A 189 24.23 -13.55 13.42
C GLU A 189 22.89 -13.05 13.97
N ARG A 190 22.90 -12.20 14.99
CA ARG A 190 21.70 -11.75 15.70
C ARG A 190 21.56 -10.23 15.65
N VAL A 191 20.35 -9.75 15.40
CA VAL A 191 19.98 -8.35 15.60
C VAL A 191 19.60 -8.15 17.06
N THR A 192 20.26 -7.16 17.73
CA THR A 192 20.07 -6.87 19.16
C THR A 192 19.37 -5.52 19.40
N GLY A 193 19.24 -4.69 18.35
CA GLY A 193 18.60 -3.38 18.44
C GLY A 193 18.80 -2.50 17.23
N LEU A 194 18.64 -1.20 17.45
CA LEU A 194 18.67 -0.15 16.44
C LEU A 194 19.65 0.95 16.86
N ARG A 195 20.30 1.57 15.85
CA ARG A 195 21.03 2.84 15.99
C ARG A 195 20.20 3.96 15.40
N LEU A 196 20.02 5.03 16.14
CA LEU A 196 19.29 6.21 15.72
C LEU A 196 20.23 7.22 15.04
N ALA A 197 19.68 8.11 14.23
CA ALA A 197 20.46 9.13 13.52
C ALA A 197 21.08 10.20 14.46
N ASP A 198 20.50 10.38 15.66
CA ASP A 198 21.04 11.25 16.72
C ASP A 198 22.20 10.62 17.50
N GLY A 199 22.62 9.40 17.15
CA GLY A 199 23.67 8.62 17.80
C GLY A 199 23.19 7.72 18.95
N GLY A 200 21.91 7.83 19.34
CA GLY A 200 21.30 6.96 20.35
C GLY A 200 21.16 5.52 19.86
N THR A 201 20.93 4.62 20.82
CA THR A 201 20.64 3.20 20.54
C THR A 201 19.37 2.77 21.25
N LEU A 202 18.63 1.84 20.64
CA LEU A 202 17.47 1.19 21.23
C LEU A 202 17.67 -0.31 21.17
N ALA A 203 17.88 -0.96 22.30
CA ALA A 203 17.88 -2.42 22.36
C ALA A 203 16.46 -2.95 22.19
N ALA A 204 16.29 -4.04 21.43
CA ALA A 204 15.01 -4.69 21.18
C ALA A 204 15.14 -6.22 21.22
N GLY A 205 14.04 -6.92 21.52
CA GLY A 205 13.97 -8.38 21.44
C GLY A 205 14.04 -8.86 20.01
N ALA A 206 13.27 -8.21 19.12
CA ALA A 206 13.28 -8.39 17.68
C ALA A 206 13.14 -7.04 16.97
N VAL A 207 13.54 -6.98 15.72
CA VAL A 207 13.40 -5.80 14.85
C VAL A 207 12.61 -6.17 13.61
N LEU A 208 11.53 -5.42 13.36
CA LEU A 208 10.76 -5.48 12.12
C LEU A 208 11.11 -4.30 11.21
N VAL A 209 11.61 -4.56 10.02
CA VAL A 209 11.89 -3.54 9.02
C VAL A 209 10.69 -3.39 8.08
N ALA A 210 10.00 -2.24 8.20
CA ALA A 210 8.83 -1.85 7.41
C ALA A 210 9.03 -0.43 6.80
N ALA A 211 10.28 -0.09 6.44
CA ALA A 211 10.69 1.26 6.02
C ALA A 211 10.40 1.58 4.55
N GLY A 212 9.54 0.79 3.89
CA GLY A 212 9.14 1.02 2.50
C GLY A 212 10.35 1.05 1.56
N ALA A 213 10.43 2.02 0.67
CA ALA A 213 11.53 2.14 -0.28
C ALA A 213 12.91 2.32 0.37
N HIS A 214 12.96 2.77 1.62
CA HIS A 214 14.19 2.95 2.37
C HIS A 214 14.67 1.69 3.10
N SER A 215 13.94 0.57 3.00
CA SER A 215 14.28 -0.67 3.71
C SER A 215 15.67 -1.20 3.36
N ALA A 216 16.10 -1.09 2.10
CA ALA A 216 17.42 -1.52 1.65
C ALA A 216 18.57 -0.56 2.04
N LEU A 217 18.25 0.65 2.52
CA LEU A 217 19.23 1.66 2.90
C LEU A 217 19.66 1.59 4.37
N LEU A 218 19.03 0.73 5.17
CA LEU A 218 19.40 0.58 6.58
C LEU A 218 20.80 0.01 6.71
N GLY A 219 21.67 0.75 7.42
CA GLY A 219 23.02 0.31 7.70
C GLY A 219 23.09 -0.87 8.67
N GLY A 220 24.28 -1.45 8.82
CA GLY A 220 24.56 -2.50 9.81
C GLY A 220 24.20 -3.91 9.38
N LEU A 221 23.61 -4.10 8.19
CA LEU A 221 23.30 -5.41 7.63
C LEU A 221 24.55 -6.01 6.95
N PRO A 222 24.91 -7.28 7.23
CA PRO A 222 25.89 -8.01 6.44
C PRO A 222 25.44 -8.17 4.99
N SER A 223 26.39 -8.29 4.07
CA SER A 223 26.11 -8.52 2.65
C SER A 223 25.23 -9.76 2.46
N GLY A 224 24.21 -9.68 1.59
CA GLY A 224 23.30 -10.77 1.29
C GLY A 224 22.24 -11.04 2.36
N THR A 225 22.07 -10.17 3.36
CA THR A 225 21.00 -10.31 4.37
C THR A 225 19.88 -9.29 4.22
N ALA A 226 20.06 -8.28 3.37
CA ALA A 226 19.04 -7.29 3.07
C ALA A 226 18.07 -7.79 2.00
N VAL A 227 16.80 -7.39 2.10
CA VAL A 227 15.83 -7.57 1.02
C VAL A 227 16.12 -6.53 -0.07
N PRO A 228 16.27 -6.93 -1.35
CA PRO A 228 16.53 -6.01 -2.45
C PRO A 228 15.25 -5.22 -2.80
N VAL A 229 15.14 -4.02 -2.26
CA VAL A 229 14.03 -3.10 -2.51
C VAL A 229 14.51 -1.95 -3.36
N ARG A 230 13.83 -1.68 -4.48
CA ARG A 230 14.07 -0.51 -5.33
C ARG A 230 12.90 0.48 -5.25
N PRO A 231 13.18 1.78 -5.29
CA PRO A 231 12.13 2.79 -5.34
C PRO A 231 11.55 2.90 -6.76
N VAL A 232 10.22 2.95 -6.87
CA VAL A 232 9.50 3.28 -8.11
C VAL A 232 8.65 4.52 -7.85
N ALA A 233 9.01 5.65 -8.44
CA ALA A 233 8.34 6.92 -8.28
C ALA A 233 6.96 6.89 -8.94
N GLY A 234 6.02 7.66 -8.38
CA GLY A 234 4.70 7.88 -8.97
C GLY A 234 4.09 9.16 -8.47
N GLN A 235 3.55 9.93 -9.44
CA GLN A 235 2.92 11.22 -9.19
C GLN A 235 1.41 11.05 -9.13
N VAL A 236 0.76 11.83 -8.26
CA VAL A 236 -0.71 11.91 -8.15
C VAL A 236 -1.14 13.35 -7.95
N LEU A 237 -2.37 13.63 -8.35
CA LEU A 237 -3.09 14.88 -8.07
C LEU A 237 -4.17 14.59 -7.04
N ARG A 238 -4.31 15.45 -6.03
CA ARG A 238 -5.48 15.51 -5.19
C ARG A 238 -6.36 16.64 -5.67
N LEU A 239 -7.57 16.28 -6.02
CA LEU A 239 -8.54 17.18 -6.61
C LEU A 239 -9.74 17.31 -5.68
N ARG A 240 -10.47 18.42 -5.82
CA ARG A 240 -11.70 18.66 -5.07
C ARG A 240 -12.78 19.20 -5.99
N ASP A 241 -13.99 18.69 -5.81
CA ASP A 241 -15.18 19.26 -6.42
C ASP A 241 -15.63 20.47 -5.58
N PRO A 242 -15.55 21.70 -6.10
CA PRO A 242 -15.93 22.90 -5.37
C PRO A 242 -17.44 22.95 -5.07
N GLN A 243 -18.25 22.22 -5.87
CA GLN A 243 -19.70 22.17 -5.70
C GLN A 243 -20.15 21.01 -4.78
N GLY A 244 -19.25 20.03 -4.52
CA GLY A 244 -19.53 18.88 -3.70
C GLY A 244 -20.54 17.89 -4.29
N ALA A 245 -20.94 18.09 -5.56
CA ALA A 245 -21.96 17.27 -6.21
C ALA A 245 -21.49 15.83 -6.51
N GLY A 246 -20.19 15.66 -6.63
CA GLY A 246 -19.57 14.37 -6.94
C GLY A 246 -19.51 14.11 -8.44
N LEU A 247 -18.29 14.08 -9.00
CA LEU A 247 -18.07 13.77 -10.42
C LEU A 247 -18.35 12.29 -10.70
N VAL A 248 -17.82 11.38 -9.86
CA VAL A 248 -18.02 9.93 -9.92
C VAL A 248 -18.21 9.34 -8.53
N THR A 249 -18.89 8.20 -8.46
CA THR A 249 -19.15 7.48 -7.23
C THR A 249 -18.23 6.27 -7.04
N ARG A 250 -17.75 5.69 -8.14
CA ARG A 250 -16.86 4.53 -8.22
C ARG A 250 -15.45 4.95 -8.61
N THR A 251 -14.47 4.09 -8.35
CA THR A 251 -13.16 4.22 -8.97
C THR A 251 -13.30 4.04 -10.48
N ILE A 252 -12.82 5.02 -11.26
CA ILE A 252 -12.69 4.89 -12.72
C ILE A 252 -11.23 4.64 -13.05
N ARG A 253 -10.98 3.61 -13.85
CA ARG A 253 -9.64 3.23 -14.29
C ARG A 253 -9.56 3.13 -15.80
N THR A 254 -8.53 3.71 -16.38
CA THR A 254 -8.12 3.51 -17.78
C THR A 254 -6.91 2.56 -17.82
N SER A 255 -6.31 2.35 -19.00
CA SER A 255 -5.02 1.66 -19.14
C SER A 255 -3.89 2.35 -18.33
N ASP A 256 -3.90 3.68 -18.29
CA ASP A 256 -2.75 4.49 -17.87
C ASP A 256 -2.98 5.26 -16.57
N ALA A 257 -4.25 5.55 -16.24
CA ALA A 257 -4.61 6.37 -15.10
C ALA A 257 -5.84 5.83 -14.35
N TYR A 258 -6.10 6.41 -13.19
CA TYR A 258 -7.29 6.15 -12.39
C TYR A 258 -7.72 7.42 -11.64
N ILE A 259 -9.01 7.52 -11.33
CA ILE A 259 -9.54 8.51 -10.39
C ILE A 259 -10.33 7.79 -9.29
N VAL A 260 -9.98 8.06 -8.04
CA VAL A 260 -10.58 7.44 -6.85
C VAL A 260 -11.34 8.48 -6.04
N PRO A 261 -12.68 8.40 -5.94
CA PRO A 261 -13.48 9.35 -5.17
C PRO A 261 -13.30 9.16 -3.65
N ARG A 262 -13.47 10.26 -2.92
CA ARG A 262 -13.61 10.31 -1.46
C ARG A 262 -15.04 10.69 -1.08
N ALA A 263 -15.41 10.46 0.19
CA ALA A 263 -16.77 10.77 0.66
C ALA A 263 -17.05 12.28 0.76
N ASP A 264 -16.02 13.11 0.74
CA ASP A 264 -16.06 14.54 1.04
C ASP A 264 -15.88 15.43 -0.22
N GLY A 265 -16.14 14.89 -1.41
CA GLY A 265 -15.98 15.60 -2.68
C GLY A 265 -14.54 15.71 -3.16
N ARG A 266 -13.60 15.03 -2.51
CA ARG A 266 -12.22 14.93 -2.96
C ARG A 266 -12.00 13.71 -3.86
N TYR A 267 -10.94 13.78 -4.65
CA TYR A 267 -10.51 12.73 -5.56
C TYR A 267 -9.00 12.56 -5.52
N VAL A 268 -8.53 11.35 -5.82
CA VAL A 268 -7.12 11.11 -6.11
C VAL A 268 -7.01 10.63 -7.56
N LEU A 269 -6.37 11.42 -8.39
CA LEU A 269 -6.03 11.10 -9.77
C LEU A 269 -4.57 10.63 -9.82
N GLY A 270 -4.32 9.46 -10.35
CA GLY A 270 -2.99 8.84 -10.46
C GLY A 270 -2.93 7.78 -11.55
N ALA A 271 -1.79 7.17 -11.73
CA ALA A 271 -0.50 7.60 -11.24
C ALA A 271 0.57 7.29 -12.28
N THR A 272 1.56 8.14 -12.38
CA THR A 272 2.75 7.83 -13.18
C THR A 272 3.53 6.65 -12.58
N MET A 273 4.40 6.05 -13.39
CA MET A 273 5.33 5.00 -12.97
C MET A 273 6.71 5.28 -13.56
N GLU A 274 7.66 5.65 -12.70
CA GLU A 274 8.94 6.18 -13.13
C GLU A 274 10.08 5.56 -12.32
N GLU A 275 11.13 5.10 -13.00
CA GLU A 275 12.37 4.62 -12.35
C GLU A 275 13.39 5.75 -12.28
N ARG A 276 13.28 6.59 -11.27
CA ARG A 276 14.12 7.78 -11.02
C ARG A 276 14.93 7.69 -9.73
N GLY A 277 15.16 6.47 -9.23
CA GLY A 277 15.77 6.27 -7.93
C GLY A 277 14.94 6.94 -6.83
N PHE A 278 15.59 7.64 -5.92
CA PHE A 278 14.91 8.34 -4.81
C PHE A 278 14.38 9.74 -5.16
N ASP A 279 14.44 10.14 -6.44
CA ASP A 279 13.84 11.41 -6.87
C ASP A 279 12.31 11.26 -6.95
N ALA A 280 11.61 11.95 -6.05
CA ALA A 280 10.15 11.99 -5.94
C ALA A 280 9.60 13.40 -6.14
N VAL A 281 10.16 14.13 -7.10
CA VAL A 281 9.68 15.49 -7.43
C VAL A 281 8.64 15.40 -8.55
N PRO A 282 7.42 15.96 -8.34
CA PRO A 282 6.41 16.06 -9.40
C PRO A 282 6.89 16.89 -10.59
N THR A 283 6.49 16.50 -11.80
CA THR A 283 6.85 17.19 -13.04
C THR A 283 5.63 17.69 -13.80
N ALA A 284 5.80 18.75 -14.60
CA ALA A 284 4.74 19.26 -15.47
C ALA A 284 4.27 18.21 -16.49
N GLY A 285 5.20 17.33 -16.97
CA GLY A 285 4.88 16.24 -17.87
C GLY A 285 3.95 15.22 -17.22
N GLY A 286 4.26 14.77 -16.00
CA GLY A 286 3.41 13.83 -15.26
C GLY A 286 2.01 14.38 -14.98
N VAL A 287 1.91 15.66 -14.61
CA VAL A 287 0.62 16.36 -14.44
C VAL A 287 -0.18 16.35 -15.74
N PHE A 288 0.47 16.73 -16.84
CA PHE A 288 -0.17 16.77 -18.16
C PHE A 288 -0.68 15.40 -18.61
N GLU A 289 0.14 14.35 -18.47
CA GLU A 289 -0.24 12.99 -18.83
C GLU A 289 -1.47 12.52 -18.04
N LEU A 290 -1.48 12.67 -16.73
CA LEU A 290 -2.59 12.26 -15.87
C LEU A 290 -3.90 12.99 -16.23
N LEU A 291 -3.84 14.31 -16.40
CA LEU A 291 -5.02 15.11 -16.77
C LEU A 291 -5.52 14.77 -18.18
N ARG A 292 -4.61 14.63 -19.15
CA ARG A 292 -4.96 14.22 -20.53
C ARG A 292 -5.69 12.89 -20.50
N ASP A 293 -5.11 11.85 -19.91
CA ASP A 293 -5.59 10.49 -19.99
C ASP A 293 -6.96 10.30 -19.31
N VAL A 294 -7.18 10.97 -18.20
CA VAL A 294 -8.48 10.89 -17.51
C VAL A 294 -9.51 11.81 -18.16
N SER A 295 -9.14 12.98 -18.67
CA SER A 295 -10.10 13.90 -19.30
C SER A 295 -10.75 13.33 -20.58
N GLU A 296 -10.09 12.40 -21.27
CA GLU A 296 -10.67 11.71 -22.44
C GLU A 296 -11.89 10.85 -22.09
N VAL A 297 -11.93 10.30 -20.86
CA VAL A 297 -13.06 9.48 -20.39
C VAL A 297 -13.94 10.21 -19.38
N LEU A 298 -13.43 11.26 -18.75
CA LEU A 298 -14.11 12.01 -17.69
C LEU A 298 -13.79 13.51 -17.82
N PRO A 299 -14.36 14.22 -18.85
CA PRO A 299 -14.01 15.62 -19.15
C PRO A 299 -14.18 16.56 -17.96
N GLY A 300 -15.17 16.32 -17.09
CA GLY A 300 -15.43 17.13 -15.90
C GLY A 300 -14.28 17.16 -14.88
N VAL A 301 -13.25 16.31 -15.03
CA VAL A 301 -12.07 16.35 -14.16
C VAL A 301 -11.31 17.67 -14.26
N LEU A 302 -11.40 18.35 -15.41
CA LEU A 302 -10.71 19.63 -15.64
C LEU A 302 -11.35 20.80 -14.91
N GLU A 303 -12.57 20.65 -14.41
CA GLU A 303 -13.28 21.66 -13.60
C GLU A 303 -13.03 21.51 -12.09
N LEU A 304 -12.32 20.44 -11.68
CA LEU A 304 -11.99 20.22 -10.28
C LEU A 304 -10.83 21.14 -9.82
N GLU A 305 -10.89 21.58 -8.58
CA GLU A 305 -9.81 22.31 -7.94
C GLU A 305 -8.61 21.41 -7.67
N LEU A 306 -7.39 21.85 -7.98
CA LEU A 306 -6.15 21.17 -7.61
C LEU A 306 -5.78 21.53 -6.17
N GLU A 307 -5.91 20.59 -5.23
CA GLU A 307 -5.53 20.80 -3.82
C GLU A 307 -4.05 20.46 -3.55
N GLU A 308 -3.57 19.32 -4.07
CA GLU A 308 -2.19 18.88 -3.84
C GLU A 308 -1.62 18.20 -5.10
N LEU A 309 -0.35 18.44 -5.34
CA LEU A 309 0.47 17.73 -6.32
C LEU A 309 1.59 16.99 -5.58
N LEU A 310 1.62 15.68 -5.68
CA LEU A 310 2.48 14.82 -4.86
C LEU A 310 3.18 13.77 -5.70
N ALA A 311 4.38 13.39 -5.27
CA ALA A 311 5.06 12.20 -5.73
C ALA A 311 5.52 11.34 -4.55
N GLY A 312 5.60 10.03 -4.74
CA GLY A 312 6.04 9.10 -3.71
C GLY A 312 6.73 7.88 -4.30
N LEU A 313 7.42 7.14 -3.45
CA LEU A 313 8.27 6.01 -3.83
C LEU A 313 7.62 4.69 -3.41
N ARG A 314 7.18 3.91 -4.39
CA ARG A 314 6.70 2.53 -4.16
C ARG A 314 7.90 1.62 -3.88
N PRO A 315 7.88 0.79 -2.83
CA PRO A 315 8.92 -0.19 -2.56
C PRO A 315 8.72 -1.43 -3.43
N ALA A 316 9.51 -1.63 -4.46
CA ALA A 316 9.42 -2.79 -5.34
C ALA A 316 10.52 -3.80 -5.03
N THR A 317 10.14 -5.07 -4.88
CA THR A 317 11.05 -6.22 -4.97
C THR A 317 11.28 -6.58 -6.45
N PRO A 318 12.25 -7.43 -6.78
CA PRO A 318 12.47 -7.86 -8.16
C PRO A 318 11.27 -8.54 -8.83
N ASP A 319 10.46 -9.26 -8.04
CA ASP A 319 9.29 -10.03 -8.48
C ASP A 319 7.95 -9.36 -8.15
N ASN A 320 7.97 -8.16 -7.56
CA ASN A 320 6.81 -7.42 -7.05
C ASN A 320 6.00 -8.13 -5.94
N VAL A 321 6.41 -9.31 -5.48
CA VAL A 321 5.82 -9.99 -4.33
C VAL A 321 6.46 -9.42 -3.06
N PRO A 322 5.71 -9.07 -2.00
CA PRO A 322 6.30 -8.52 -0.79
C PRO A 322 7.21 -9.51 -0.08
N ALA A 323 8.17 -9.02 0.69
CA ALA A 323 9.04 -9.80 1.56
C ALA A 323 8.52 -9.73 2.99
N LEU A 324 8.05 -10.85 3.52
CA LEU A 324 7.37 -10.95 4.82
C LEU A 324 8.03 -11.97 5.74
N GLY A 325 7.99 -11.73 7.06
CA GLY A 325 8.42 -12.68 8.08
C GLY A 325 9.90 -12.64 8.39
N ALA A 326 10.44 -13.76 8.87
CA ALA A 326 11.83 -13.85 9.36
C ALA A 326 12.84 -13.58 8.25
N GLY A 327 13.90 -12.82 8.58
CA GLY A 327 15.03 -12.56 7.70
C GLY A 327 16.15 -13.62 7.85
N ALA A 328 17.30 -13.31 7.24
CA ALA A 328 18.49 -14.16 7.29
C ALA A 328 19.20 -14.13 8.65
N LEU A 329 18.99 -13.08 9.45
CA LEU A 329 19.58 -12.94 10.78
C LEU A 329 18.53 -13.27 11.85
N GLU A 330 18.98 -13.81 12.97
CA GLU A 330 18.13 -14.03 14.13
C GLU A 330 17.57 -12.70 14.65
N ASN A 331 16.29 -12.68 15.04
CA ASN A 331 15.54 -11.52 15.50
C ASN A 331 15.36 -10.39 14.47
N LEU A 332 15.66 -10.65 13.19
CA LEU A 332 15.34 -9.76 12.08
C LEU A 332 14.10 -10.23 11.36
N PHE A 333 13.14 -9.31 11.18
CA PHE A 333 11.91 -9.55 10.43
C PHE A 333 11.73 -8.47 9.36
N TRP A 334 11.08 -8.84 8.26
CA TRP A 334 10.81 -7.96 7.14
C TRP A 334 9.30 -7.85 6.87
N ALA A 335 8.87 -6.65 6.52
CA ALA A 335 7.56 -6.37 5.96
C ALA A 335 7.71 -5.23 4.94
N THR A 336 8.21 -5.53 3.76
CA THR A 336 8.56 -4.54 2.74
C THR A 336 8.33 -5.07 1.33
N GLY A 337 8.58 -4.25 0.31
CA GLY A 337 8.50 -4.70 -1.08
C GLY A 337 7.07 -4.81 -1.65
N HIS A 338 6.08 -4.18 -1.05
CA HIS A 338 4.66 -4.28 -1.44
C HIS A 338 4.31 -3.57 -2.76
N HIS A 339 5.23 -2.84 -3.36
CA HIS A 339 5.05 -2.08 -4.60
C HIS A 339 3.74 -1.27 -4.59
N ARG A 340 2.83 -1.49 -5.55
CA ARG A 340 1.53 -0.80 -5.64
C ARG A 340 0.46 -1.31 -4.66
N ASN A 341 0.68 -2.47 -4.04
CA ASN A 341 -0.33 -3.18 -3.24
C ASN A 341 -0.21 -2.95 -1.71
N GLY A 342 0.64 -2.02 -1.25
CA GLY A 342 0.91 -1.84 0.17
C GLY A 342 -0.31 -1.46 1.02
N ILE A 343 -1.28 -0.74 0.46
CA ILE A 343 -2.53 -0.44 1.17
C ILE A 343 -3.40 -1.70 1.24
N LEU A 344 -3.65 -2.35 0.11
CA LEU A 344 -4.45 -3.57 0.01
C LEU A 344 -3.91 -4.68 0.93
N LEU A 345 -2.61 -4.91 0.91
CA LEU A 345 -1.98 -5.99 1.66
C LEU A 345 -1.74 -5.67 3.15
N SER A 346 -2.00 -4.43 3.61
CA SER A 346 -1.61 -4.01 4.96
C SER A 346 -2.24 -4.85 6.07
N ALA A 347 -3.52 -5.17 5.96
CA ALA A 347 -4.23 -6.01 6.92
C ALA A 347 -3.64 -7.43 7.00
N LEU A 348 -3.51 -8.07 5.85
CA LEU A 348 -2.97 -9.44 5.71
C LEU A 348 -1.51 -9.51 6.16
N THR A 349 -0.68 -8.55 5.75
CA THR A 349 0.71 -8.44 6.20
C THR A 349 0.80 -8.31 7.72
N GLY A 350 -0.07 -7.48 8.31
CA GLY A 350 -0.12 -7.31 9.77
C GLY A 350 -0.31 -8.64 10.51
N GLU A 351 -1.27 -9.46 10.04
CA GLU A 351 -1.53 -10.79 10.62
C GLU A 351 -0.35 -11.75 10.44
N LEU A 352 0.15 -11.89 9.20
CA LEU A 352 1.24 -12.82 8.89
C LEU A 352 2.53 -12.48 9.65
N VAL A 353 2.88 -11.20 9.70
CA VAL A 353 4.12 -10.76 10.36
C VAL A 353 4.00 -10.85 11.88
N ALA A 354 2.83 -10.52 12.45
CA ALA A 354 2.62 -10.70 13.89
C ALA A 354 2.68 -12.18 14.31
N ALA A 355 2.16 -13.08 13.50
CA ALA A 355 2.29 -14.52 13.69
C ALA A 355 3.77 -14.96 13.64
N ALA A 356 4.51 -14.51 12.64
CA ALA A 356 5.95 -14.79 12.52
C ALA A 356 6.76 -14.27 13.70
N LEU A 357 6.46 -13.07 14.21
CA LEU A 357 7.06 -12.49 15.42
C LEU A 357 6.80 -13.33 16.67
N CYS A 358 5.71 -14.09 16.70
CA CYS A 358 5.38 -15.06 17.77
C CYS A 358 5.97 -16.46 17.51
N GLY A 359 6.80 -16.64 16.47
CA GLY A 359 7.45 -17.91 16.14
C GLY A 359 6.62 -18.86 15.27
N GLU A 360 5.50 -18.40 14.72
CA GLU A 360 4.71 -19.18 13.78
C GLU A 360 5.33 -19.11 12.38
N ALA A 361 5.29 -20.21 11.63
CA ALA A 361 5.71 -20.21 10.22
C ALA A 361 4.65 -19.53 9.35
N LEU A 362 5.08 -18.95 8.22
CA LEU A 362 4.13 -18.50 7.19
C LEU A 362 3.34 -19.72 6.66
N PRO A 363 2.03 -19.56 6.42
CA PRO A 363 1.25 -20.63 5.78
C PRO A 363 1.73 -20.86 4.34
N GLU A 364 1.55 -22.08 3.84
CA GLU A 364 2.03 -22.51 2.51
C GLU A 364 1.65 -21.54 1.38
N TRP A 365 0.41 -21.04 1.38
CA TRP A 365 -0.05 -20.08 0.37
C TRP A 365 0.68 -18.73 0.43
N ALA A 366 1.33 -18.38 1.53
CA ALA A 366 2.13 -17.16 1.70
C ALA A 366 3.64 -17.40 1.51
N GLU A 367 4.09 -18.64 1.28
CA GLU A 367 5.50 -18.99 1.04
C GLU A 367 6.15 -18.14 -0.07
N PRO A 368 5.46 -17.80 -1.18
CA PRO A 368 6.03 -16.90 -2.18
C PRO A 368 6.44 -15.52 -1.63
N ALA A 369 5.86 -15.11 -0.50
CA ALA A 369 6.20 -13.86 0.18
C ALA A 369 7.27 -14.00 1.26
N ASP A 370 7.79 -15.19 1.54
CA ASP A 370 8.83 -15.38 2.57
C ASP A 370 10.07 -14.53 2.26
N ALA A 371 10.46 -13.69 3.22
CA ALA A 371 11.61 -12.80 3.05
C ALA A 371 12.94 -13.56 2.86
N ARG A 372 13.04 -14.78 3.38
CA ARG A 372 14.25 -15.64 3.27
C ARG A 372 14.55 -16.06 1.83
N ARG A 373 13.60 -15.94 0.87
CA ARG A 373 13.88 -16.17 -0.56
C ARG A 373 14.96 -15.23 -1.12
N PHE A 374 15.23 -14.12 -0.43
CA PHE A 374 16.28 -13.17 -0.79
C PHE A 374 17.59 -13.39 -0.01
N ALA A 375 17.69 -14.39 0.88
CA ALA A 375 18.92 -14.68 1.60
C ALA A 375 20.04 -15.07 0.63
N GLY A 376 21.20 -14.40 0.73
CA GLY A 376 22.34 -14.59 -0.18
C GLY A 376 22.25 -13.84 -1.51
N VAL A 377 21.17 -13.12 -1.78
CA VAL A 377 21.04 -12.27 -2.98
C VAL A 377 21.74 -10.94 -2.69
N PRO A 378 22.65 -10.44 -3.54
CA PRO A 378 23.19 -9.10 -3.41
C PRO A 378 22.07 -8.05 -3.50
N ALA A 379 22.10 -7.06 -2.60
CA ALA A 379 21.14 -5.96 -2.58
C ALA A 379 21.45 -4.90 -3.63
#